data_a58f0dca76a0e1badef119410d9ac96a
#
_entry.id   a58f0dca76a0e1badef119410d9ac96a
#
_cell.length_a   1.000
_cell.length_b   1.000
_cell.length_c   1.000
_cell.angle_alpha   90.00
_cell.angle_beta   90.00
_cell.angle_gamma   90.00
#
_symmetry.space_group_name_H-M   'P 1'
#
loop_
_entity.id
_entity.type
_entity.pdbx_description
1 polymer ?
#
loop_
_entity_poly.entity_id
_entity_poly.type
_entity_poly.pdbx_seq_one_letter_code
_entity_poly.pdbx_strand_id
1 'polypeptide(L)'
;MPPVAADFQKYKITVQIMTKQEILEREDAQSTTIHLYKEGIFWKAYEYSAYRFVFGILKCKPKKQRFKETSTEMIHIGFPLTSLDTHQDSFRLISKDENTCTIEPVDFLPQMTFEEWKNSIETTVSNNKGANLMLSKGTSPTDEYIINKVRSFNIESKTPMDCMMFLVDLKKKINGEV
;
A
#
# COMPACT_ATOMS: atom_id res chain seq x y z
N MET A 1 30.61 2.59 50.28
CA MET A 1 29.51 2.23 49.41
C MET A 1 29.71 2.91 48.07
N PRO A 2 29.99 2.19 46.99
CA PRO A 2 30.06 2.78 45.68
C PRO A 2 28.65 2.85 45.07
N PRO A 3 28.32 3.88 44.26
CA PRO A 3 27.04 4.00 43.61
C PRO A 3 26.94 2.98 42.46
N VAL A 4 25.82 2.31 42.44
CA VAL A 4 25.43 1.39 41.37
C VAL A 4 25.20 2.22 40.10
N ALA A 5 26.15 2.19 39.17
CA ALA A 5 25.94 2.69 37.83
C ALA A 5 24.91 1.77 37.14
N ALA A 6 23.68 2.24 37.11
CA ALA A 6 22.61 1.55 36.42
C ALA A 6 22.94 1.49 34.93
N ASP A 7 22.94 0.26 34.46
CA ASP A 7 23.22 -0.20 33.08
C ASP A 7 22.13 0.31 32.11
N PHE A 8 22.24 1.56 31.65
CA PHE A 8 21.32 2.19 30.68
C PHE A 8 21.55 1.76 29.22
N GLN A 9 22.33 0.69 28.98
CA GLN A 9 22.80 0.35 27.64
C GLN A 9 22.13 -0.89 27.04
N LYS A 10 20.96 -1.33 27.53
CA LYS A 10 20.37 -2.60 27.09
C LYS A 10 18.97 -2.54 26.46
N TYR A 11 18.51 -1.38 26.01
CA TYR A 11 17.29 -1.28 25.21
C TYR A 11 17.50 -0.47 23.94
N LYS A 12 18.49 -0.85 23.13
CA LYS A 12 18.39 -0.60 21.69
C LYS A 12 17.29 -1.49 21.16
N ILE A 13 16.06 -1.00 21.16
CA ILE A 13 14.97 -1.57 20.35
C ILE A 13 15.44 -1.36 18.90
N THR A 14 16.12 -2.36 18.37
CA THR A 14 16.40 -2.44 16.94
C THR A 14 15.05 -2.69 16.30
N VAL A 15 14.45 -1.65 15.75
CA VAL A 15 13.28 -1.78 14.86
C VAL A 15 13.79 -2.62 13.69
N GLN A 16 13.57 -3.91 13.76
CA GLN A 16 13.98 -4.86 12.72
C GLN A 16 13.02 -4.68 11.56
N ILE A 17 13.38 -3.79 10.64
CA ILE A 17 12.68 -3.66 9.36
C ILE A 17 13.01 -4.94 8.59
N MET A 18 12.01 -5.79 8.41
CA MET A 18 12.17 -7.03 7.64
C MET A 18 12.52 -6.72 6.19
N THR A 19 13.51 -7.41 5.68
CA THR A 19 13.90 -7.34 4.27
C THR A 19 12.83 -7.97 3.37
N LYS A 20 12.80 -7.62 2.09
CA LYS A 20 11.85 -8.22 1.14
C LYS A 20 12.10 -9.72 0.95
N GLN A 21 13.34 -10.18 1.15
CA GLN A 21 13.69 -11.60 1.12
C GLN A 21 13.04 -12.35 2.31
N GLU A 22 13.16 -11.83 3.52
CA GLU A 22 12.53 -12.43 4.72
C GLU A 22 11.01 -12.43 4.63
N ILE A 23 10.42 -11.40 4.02
CA ILE A 23 8.98 -11.34 3.75
C ILE A 23 8.58 -12.47 2.80
N LEU A 24 9.34 -12.66 1.70
CA LEU A 24 9.05 -13.70 0.71
C LEU A 24 9.15 -15.11 1.29
N GLU A 25 10.12 -15.35 2.16
CA GLU A 25 10.34 -16.64 2.84
C GLU A 25 9.20 -17.00 3.83
N ARG A 26 8.45 -15.98 4.29
CA ARG A 26 7.28 -16.17 5.16
C ARG A 26 5.99 -16.49 4.39
N GLU A 27 5.97 -16.22 3.09
CA GLU A 27 4.79 -16.45 2.27
C GLU A 27 4.64 -17.93 1.92
N ASP A 28 3.58 -18.54 2.41
CA ASP A 28 3.28 -19.95 2.23
C ASP A 28 1.95 -20.16 1.52
N ALA A 29 1.97 -20.93 0.45
CA ALA A 29 0.78 -21.29 -0.33
C ALA A 29 -0.25 -22.09 0.48
N GLN A 30 0.20 -22.88 1.45
CA GLN A 30 -0.62 -23.76 2.27
C GLN A 30 -1.23 -23.06 3.50
N SER A 31 -0.69 -21.89 3.87
CA SER A 31 -1.18 -21.12 5.02
C SER A 31 -2.52 -20.46 4.72
N THR A 32 -3.34 -20.26 5.76
CA THR A 32 -4.56 -19.43 5.71
C THR A 32 -4.31 -18.00 6.20
N THR A 33 -3.13 -17.76 6.79
CA THR A 33 -2.80 -16.48 7.41
C THR A 33 -2.41 -15.41 6.41
N ILE A 34 -2.59 -14.16 6.81
CA ILE A 34 -2.20 -12.94 6.09
C ILE A 34 -1.20 -12.19 6.94
N HIS A 35 -0.01 -11.95 6.42
CA HIS A 35 1.02 -11.16 7.07
C HIS A 35 0.99 -9.72 6.54
N LEU A 36 0.79 -8.78 7.46
CA LEU A 36 0.77 -7.35 7.18
C LEU A 36 2.01 -6.69 7.76
N TYR A 37 2.61 -5.80 6.98
CA TYR A 37 3.82 -5.06 7.33
C TYR A 37 3.53 -3.56 7.28
N LYS A 38 3.87 -2.85 8.34
CA LYS A 38 3.68 -1.40 8.42
C LYS A 38 4.78 -0.67 7.66
N GLU A 39 4.39 0.07 6.65
CA GLU A 39 5.29 0.96 5.90
C GLU A 39 4.72 2.40 5.92
N GLY A 40 5.26 3.23 6.81
CA GLY A 40 4.76 4.58 7.05
C GLY A 40 3.32 4.58 7.59
N ILE A 41 2.40 5.18 6.85
CA ILE A 41 0.96 5.27 7.19
C ILE A 41 0.11 4.16 6.54
N PHE A 42 0.76 3.17 5.94
CA PHE A 42 0.09 2.07 5.25
C PHE A 42 0.44 0.72 5.87
N TRP A 43 -0.54 -0.19 5.83
CA TRP A 43 -0.28 -1.61 5.87
C TRP A 43 0.02 -2.11 4.46
N LYS A 44 0.97 -3.01 4.36
CA LYS A 44 1.28 -3.72 3.12
C LYS A 44 1.20 -5.23 3.32
N ALA A 45 0.71 -5.92 2.31
CA ALA A 45 0.79 -7.36 2.20
C ALA A 45 1.45 -7.73 0.86
N TYR A 46 2.10 -8.89 0.83
CA TYR A 46 2.86 -9.37 -0.31
C TYR A 46 2.36 -10.75 -0.74
N GLU A 47 2.59 -11.13 -1.99
CA GLU A 47 2.33 -12.45 -2.59
C GLU A 47 1.02 -13.10 -2.10
N TYR A 48 1.11 -14.28 -1.45
CA TYR A 48 -0.06 -15.02 -0.96
C TYR A 48 -0.87 -14.25 0.09
N SER A 49 -0.21 -13.48 0.96
CA SER A 49 -0.89 -12.60 1.90
C SER A 49 -1.69 -11.51 1.19
N ALA A 50 -1.15 -10.91 0.12
CA ALA A 50 -1.87 -9.94 -0.68
C ALA A 50 -3.08 -10.55 -1.40
N TYR A 51 -2.91 -11.74 -1.96
CA TYR A 51 -3.98 -12.50 -2.61
C TYR A 51 -5.13 -12.82 -1.64
N ARG A 52 -4.82 -13.39 -0.46
CA ARG A 52 -5.82 -13.69 0.57
C ARG A 52 -6.55 -12.45 1.06
N PHE A 53 -5.85 -11.34 1.22
CA PHE A 53 -6.44 -10.08 1.64
C PHE A 53 -7.46 -9.55 0.64
N VAL A 54 -7.11 -9.56 -0.66
CA VAL A 54 -7.98 -9.04 -1.73
C VAL A 54 -9.25 -9.86 -1.89
N PHE A 55 -9.18 -11.20 -1.71
CA PHE A 55 -10.33 -12.09 -1.89
C PHE A 55 -11.08 -12.41 -0.59
N GLY A 56 -10.46 -12.15 0.58
CA GLY A 56 -11.08 -12.47 1.87
C GLY A 56 -11.52 -11.28 2.71
N ILE A 57 -10.94 -10.08 2.49
CA ILE A 57 -11.19 -8.94 3.38
C ILE A 57 -11.65 -7.70 2.61
N LEU A 58 -10.79 -7.15 1.75
CA LEU A 58 -11.07 -5.89 1.07
C LEU A 58 -10.44 -5.88 -0.32
N LYS A 59 -11.24 -5.51 -1.32
CA LYS A 59 -10.73 -5.31 -2.69
C LYS A 59 -9.76 -4.14 -2.75
N CYS A 60 -8.47 -4.44 -2.87
CA CYS A 60 -7.40 -3.48 -3.06
C CYS A 60 -6.78 -3.66 -4.44
N LYS A 61 -6.26 -2.56 -5.01
CA LYS A 61 -5.56 -2.64 -6.30
C LYS A 61 -4.15 -3.22 -6.08
N PRO A 62 -3.85 -4.42 -6.59
CA PRO A 62 -2.52 -5.00 -6.49
C PRO A 62 -1.55 -4.30 -7.44
N LYS A 63 -0.28 -4.30 -7.05
CA LYS A 63 0.83 -3.83 -7.88
C LYS A 63 1.87 -4.92 -7.98
N LYS A 64 2.38 -5.17 -9.17
CA LYS A 64 3.48 -6.09 -9.44
C LYS A 64 4.73 -5.28 -9.69
N GLN A 65 5.75 -5.47 -8.88
CA GLN A 65 6.98 -4.68 -8.92
C GLN A 65 8.20 -5.57 -8.75
N ARG A 66 9.28 -5.24 -9.48
CA ARG A 66 10.58 -5.89 -9.29
C ARG A 66 11.35 -5.19 -8.19
N PHE A 67 11.71 -5.93 -7.16
CA PHE A 67 12.54 -5.45 -6.06
C PHE A 67 14.00 -5.82 -6.31
N LYS A 68 14.90 -4.85 -6.06
CA LYS A 68 16.35 -5.06 -6.28
C LYS A 68 16.94 -6.13 -5.36
N GLU A 69 16.40 -6.22 -4.14
CA GLU A 69 16.86 -7.13 -3.09
C GLU A 69 16.63 -8.60 -3.44
N THR A 70 15.48 -8.91 -4.02
CA THR A 70 15.09 -10.29 -4.36
C THR A 70 15.39 -10.66 -5.81
N SER A 71 15.69 -9.68 -6.67
CA SER A 71 15.79 -9.82 -8.13
C SER A 71 14.55 -10.43 -8.80
N THR A 72 13.48 -10.64 -8.05
CA THR A 72 12.22 -11.24 -8.49
C THR A 72 11.10 -10.19 -8.51
N GLU A 73 10.08 -10.47 -9.29
CA GLU A 73 8.85 -9.69 -9.28
C GLU A 73 7.95 -10.17 -8.14
N MET A 74 7.54 -9.25 -7.29
CA MET A 74 6.61 -9.51 -6.20
C MET A 74 5.34 -8.69 -6.39
N ILE A 75 4.21 -9.30 -6.04
CA ILE A 75 2.95 -8.58 -5.92
C ILE A 75 2.86 -8.02 -4.50
N HIS A 76 2.33 -6.82 -4.40
CA HIS A 76 1.96 -6.23 -3.13
C HIS A 76 0.69 -5.41 -3.24
N ILE A 77 0.01 -5.28 -2.12
CA ILE A 77 -1.08 -4.31 -1.91
C ILE A 77 -0.65 -3.34 -0.81
N GLY A 78 -1.27 -2.17 -0.79
CA GLY A 78 -1.11 -1.20 0.29
C GLY A 78 -2.43 -0.50 0.55
N PHE A 79 -2.77 -0.35 1.84
CA PHE A 79 -4.00 0.31 2.28
C PHE A 79 -3.74 1.08 3.58
N PRO A 80 -4.50 2.16 3.88
CA PRO A 80 -4.31 2.96 5.07
C PRO A 80 -4.44 2.13 6.36
N LEU A 81 -3.70 2.50 7.41
CA LEU A 81 -3.74 1.80 8.71
C LEU A 81 -5.17 1.71 9.27
N THR A 82 -5.97 2.76 9.09
CA THR A 82 -7.36 2.85 9.57
C THR A 82 -8.33 1.90 8.86
N SER A 83 -7.99 1.44 7.65
CA SER A 83 -8.86 0.52 6.91
C SER A 83 -8.99 -0.85 7.57
N LEU A 84 -7.99 -1.28 8.35
CA LEU A 84 -8.07 -2.54 9.08
C LEU A 84 -9.11 -2.47 10.20
N ASP A 85 -9.21 -1.32 10.86
CA ASP A 85 -10.15 -1.12 11.96
C ASP A 85 -11.63 -1.11 11.49
N THR A 86 -11.88 -0.73 10.24
CA THR A 86 -13.23 -0.72 9.65
C THR A 86 -13.71 -2.08 9.15
N HIS A 87 -12.82 -3.09 9.09
CA HIS A 87 -13.12 -4.43 8.55
C HIS A 87 -12.86 -5.54 9.56
N GLN A 88 -12.94 -5.25 10.87
CA GLN A 88 -12.63 -6.20 11.95
C GLN A 88 -13.49 -7.47 11.92
N ASP A 89 -14.71 -7.39 11.43
CA ASP A 89 -15.61 -8.55 11.31
C ASP A 89 -15.21 -9.52 10.19
N SER A 90 -14.34 -9.09 9.26
CA SER A 90 -13.91 -9.90 8.12
C SER A 90 -12.69 -10.78 8.39
N PHE A 91 -12.06 -10.63 9.55
CA PHE A 91 -10.87 -11.39 9.90
C PHE A 91 -10.76 -11.66 11.41
N ARG A 92 -9.97 -12.68 11.75
CA ARG A 92 -9.53 -12.95 13.12
C ARG A 92 -8.10 -12.42 13.29
N LEU A 93 -7.88 -11.63 14.35
CA LEU A 93 -6.54 -11.18 14.73
C LEU A 93 -5.78 -12.33 15.40
N ILE A 94 -4.61 -12.69 14.87
CA ILE A 94 -3.72 -13.70 15.43
C ILE A 94 -2.64 -13.05 16.29
N SER A 95 -1.92 -12.07 15.72
CA SER A 95 -0.90 -11.29 16.42
C SER A 95 -0.79 -9.88 15.85
N LYS A 96 -0.41 -8.93 16.70
CA LYS A 96 -0.17 -7.54 16.28
C LYS A 96 0.97 -6.96 17.10
N ASP A 97 2.01 -6.52 16.41
CA ASP A 97 3.14 -5.77 16.94
C ASP A 97 3.13 -4.35 16.39
N GLU A 98 4.14 -3.57 16.75
CA GLU A 98 4.27 -2.19 16.27
C GLU A 98 4.35 -2.09 14.73
N ASN A 99 5.07 -3.03 14.09
CA ASN A 99 5.38 -3.00 12.66
C ASN A 99 4.79 -4.16 11.86
N THR A 100 4.21 -5.15 12.53
CA THR A 100 3.63 -6.33 11.89
C THR A 100 2.25 -6.65 12.46
N CYS A 101 1.40 -7.23 11.62
CA CYS A 101 0.10 -7.72 12.03
C CYS A 101 -0.19 -9.01 11.26
N THR A 102 -0.55 -10.07 11.97
CA THR A 102 -0.96 -11.35 11.37
C THR A 102 -2.45 -11.56 11.64
N ILE A 103 -3.19 -11.79 10.58
CA ILE A 103 -4.63 -11.98 10.60
C ILE A 103 -5.01 -13.22 9.80
N GLU A 104 -6.22 -13.73 10.03
CA GLU A 104 -6.81 -14.81 9.26
C GLU A 104 -8.19 -14.37 8.76
N PRO A 105 -8.51 -14.46 7.46
CA PRO A 105 -9.81 -14.08 6.94
C PRO A 105 -10.88 -15.04 7.49
N VAL A 106 -12.06 -14.52 7.82
CA VAL A 106 -13.22 -15.33 8.25
C VAL A 106 -13.74 -16.15 7.07
N ASP A 107 -13.85 -15.48 5.91
CA ASP A 107 -14.27 -16.09 4.65
C ASP A 107 -13.20 -15.88 3.60
N PHE A 108 -12.78 -16.95 2.96
CA PHE A 108 -11.84 -16.90 1.84
C PHE A 108 -12.40 -17.70 0.67
N LEU A 109 -12.98 -16.99 -0.30
CA LEU A 109 -13.60 -17.56 -1.50
C LEU A 109 -12.97 -16.96 -2.75
N PRO A 110 -11.76 -17.41 -3.12
CA PRO A 110 -11.09 -16.90 -4.31
C PRO A 110 -11.81 -17.33 -5.58
N GLN A 111 -11.97 -16.41 -6.51
CA GLN A 111 -12.60 -16.65 -7.82
C GLN A 111 -11.62 -17.24 -8.86
N MET A 112 -10.33 -17.22 -8.55
CA MET A 112 -9.24 -17.71 -9.40
C MET A 112 -8.08 -18.17 -8.52
N THR A 113 -7.16 -18.93 -9.06
CA THR A 113 -5.94 -19.36 -8.35
C THR A 113 -4.95 -18.20 -8.17
N PHE A 114 -4.01 -18.35 -7.26
CA PHE A 114 -2.95 -17.35 -7.06
C PHE A 114 -2.15 -17.08 -8.35
N GLU A 115 -1.82 -18.12 -9.11
CA GLU A 115 -1.05 -17.98 -10.35
C GLU A 115 -1.83 -17.23 -11.45
N GLU A 116 -3.13 -17.53 -11.60
CA GLU A 116 -3.99 -16.81 -12.51
C GLU A 116 -4.10 -15.34 -12.12
N TRP A 117 -4.30 -15.05 -10.83
CA TRP A 117 -4.33 -13.70 -10.30
C TRP A 117 -3.00 -12.98 -10.52
N LYS A 118 -1.87 -13.61 -10.22
CA LYS A 118 -0.52 -13.06 -10.42
C LYS A 118 -0.26 -12.71 -11.89
N ASN A 119 -0.71 -13.53 -12.80
CA ASN A 119 -0.56 -13.31 -14.25
C ASN A 119 -1.50 -12.23 -14.79
N SER A 120 -2.63 -11.98 -14.13
CA SER A 120 -3.57 -10.92 -14.51
C SER A 120 -3.08 -9.50 -14.16
N ILE A 121 -2.04 -9.38 -13.30
CA ILE A 121 -1.52 -8.10 -12.85
C ILE A 121 -0.35 -7.67 -13.74
N GLU A 122 -0.47 -6.52 -14.38
CA GLU A 122 0.59 -5.91 -15.17
C GLU A 122 1.78 -5.49 -14.30
N THR A 123 3.00 -5.77 -14.75
CA THR A 123 4.22 -5.35 -14.05
C THR A 123 4.41 -3.85 -14.17
N THR A 124 4.39 -3.14 -13.04
CA THR A 124 4.79 -1.74 -13.00
C THR A 124 6.32 -1.66 -12.98
N VAL A 125 6.92 -1.27 -14.10
CA VAL A 125 8.35 -0.98 -14.17
C VAL A 125 8.60 0.30 -13.37
N SER A 126 9.26 0.18 -12.22
CA SER A 126 9.73 1.36 -11.46
C SER A 126 10.88 2.02 -12.19
N ASN A 127 10.60 2.82 -13.19
CA ASN A 127 11.56 3.78 -13.70
C ASN A 127 11.61 4.96 -12.70
N ASN A 128 12.59 4.92 -11.80
CA ASN A 128 13.04 6.11 -11.06
C ASN A 128 13.74 7.07 -12.03
N LYS A 129 12.97 7.71 -12.87
CA LYS A 129 13.28 8.96 -13.56
C LYS A 129 11.96 9.63 -13.91
N GLY A 130 11.69 10.78 -13.27
CA GLY A 130 10.72 11.78 -13.65
C GLY A 130 9.34 11.25 -14.08
N ALA A 131 8.36 11.56 -13.26
CA ALA A 131 6.95 11.27 -13.52
C ALA A 131 6.54 11.45 -14.98
N ASN A 132 6.47 10.34 -15.72
CA ASN A 132 5.66 10.27 -16.91
C ASN A 132 4.63 9.20 -16.64
N LEU A 133 3.48 9.63 -16.11
CA LEU A 133 2.29 8.80 -16.04
C LEU A 133 1.87 8.48 -17.48
N MET A 134 2.22 7.29 -17.97
CA MET A 134 1.48 6.71 -19.07
C MET A 134 0.10 6.32 -18.55
N LEU A 135 -0.85 7.15 -18.87
CA LEU A 135 -2.28 6.97 -18.67
C LEU A 135 -2.71 5.73 -19.45
N SER A 136 -3.01 4.64 -18.76
CA SER A 136 -3.69 3.49 -19.36
C SER A 136 -5.07 3.93 -19.85
N LYS A 137 -5.38 3.57 -21.08
CA LYS A 137 -6.63 3.81 -21.81
C LYS A 137 -7.87 3.66 -20.92
N GLY A 138 -8.60 4.75 -20.71
CA GLY A 138 -9.89 4.78 -20.04
C GLY A 138 -10.20 6.06 -19.26
N THR A 139 -9.33 7.07 -19.28
CA THR A 139 -9.66 8.39 -18.72
C THR A 139 -10.58 9.14 -19.67
N SER A 140 -11.66 9.68 -19.08
CA SER A 140 -12.53 10.58 -19.82
C SER A 140 -11.75 11.86 -20.22
N PRO A 141 -12.12 12.56 -21.28
CA PRO A 141 -11.49 13.84 -21.64
C PRO A 141 -11.47 14.85 -20.49
N THR A 142 -12.40 14.74 -19.56
CA THR A 142 -12.51 15.57 -18.35
C THR A 142 -11.41 15.22 -17.34
N ASP A 143 -11.09 13.95 -17.16
CA ASP A 143 -10.05 13.53 -16.22
C ASP A 143 -8.66 13.95 -16.67
N GLU A 144 -8.39 13.87 -17.98
CA GLU A 144 -7.13 14.30 -18.56
C GLU A 144 -6.94 15.82 -18.43
N TYR A 145 -7.99 16.58 -18.65
CA TYR A 145 -8.01 18.02 -18.44
C TYR A 145 -7.68 18.38 -16.99
N ILE A 146 -8.32 17.73 -16.01
CA ILE A 146 -8.11 17.95 -14.58
C ILE A 146 -6.66 17.65 -14.19
N ILE A 147 -6.14 16.51 -14.63
CA ILE A 147 -4.76 16.10 -14.36
C ILE A 147 -3.76 17.12 -14.88
N ASN A 148 -3.95 17.58 -16.11
CA ASN A 148 -3.06 18.57 -16.73
C ASN A 148 -3.13 19.92 -16.02
N LYS A 149 -4.32 20.32 -15.58
CA LYS A 149 -4.52 21.57 -14.82
C LYS A 149 -3.84 21.53 -13.45
N VAL A 150 -3.91 20.40 -12.75
CA VAL A 150 -3.19 20.21 -11.47
C VAL A 150 -1.67 20.23 -11.67
N ARG A 151 -1.16 19.58 -12.71
CA ARG A 151 0.29 19.55 -13.02
C ARG A 151 0.85 20.93 -13.36
N SER A 152 0.07 21.77 -14.04
CA SER A 152 0.50 23.11 -14.45
C SER A 152 0.36 24.16 -13.33
N PHE A 153 -0.29 23.81 -12.21
CA PHE A 153 -0.51 24.74 -11.10
C PHE A 153 0.73 24.78 -10.18
N ASN A 154 1.44 25.91 -10.23
CA ASN A 154 2.63 26.13 -9.40
C ASN A 154 2.22 26.65 -8.00
N ILE A 155 2.10 25.75 -7.03
CA ILE A 155 1.68 26.06 -5.66
C ILE A 155 2.67 27.03 -4.98
N GLU A 156 3.97 26.91 -5.23
CA GLU A 156 5.02 27.69 -4.57
C GLU A 156 4.93 29.20 -4.84
N SER A 157 4.30 29.58 -5.96
CA SER A 157 4.14 30.98 -6.37
C SER A 157 2.75 31.56 -6.09
N LYS A 158 1.85 30.82 -5.40
CA LYS A 158 0.45 31.18 -5.21
C LYS A 158 0.13 31.48 -3.75
N THR A 159 -0.84 32.37 -3.55
CA THR A 159 -1.36 32.63 -2.20
C THR A 159 -2.31 31.51 -1.76
N PRO A 160 -2.54 31.34 -0.44
CA PRO A 160 -3.53 30.37 0.06
C PRO A 160 -4.93 30.57 -0.56
N MET A 161 -5.32 31.80 -0.83
CA MET A 161 -6.60 32.12 -1.47
C MET A 161 -6.64 31.61 -2.93
N ASP A 162 -5.55 31.80 -3.69
CA ASP A 162 -5.44 31.28 -5.04
C ASP A 162 -5.53 29.75 -5.08
N CYS A 163 -4.91 29.09 -4.11
CA CYS A 163 -4.99 27.64 -3.97
C CYS A 163 -6.41 27.17 -3.66
N MET A 164 -7.14 27.88 -2.76
CA MET A 164 -8.55 27.57 -2.48
C MET A 164 -9.43 27.77 -3.71
N MET A 165 -9.28 28.87 -4.43
CA MET A 165 -10.03 29.12 -5.67
C MET A 165 -9.77 28.07 -6.74
N PHE A 166 -8.52 27.66 -6.88
CA PHE A 166 -8.14 26.58 -7.79
C PHE A 166 -8.84 25.24 -7.43
N LEU A 167 -8.88 24.89 -6.14
CA LEU A 167 -9.57 23.68 -5.67
C LEU A 167 -11.10 23.75 -5.89
N VAL A 168 -11.69 24.91 -5.68
CA VAL A 168 -13.13 25.14 -5.94
C VAL A 168 -13.44 24.95 -7.43
N ASP A 169 -12.60 25.50 -8.31
CA ASP A 169 -12.76 25.38 -9.77
C ASP A 169 -12.62 23.90 -10.22
N LEU A 170 -11.63 23.18 -9.69
CA LEU A 170 -11.49 21.75 -9.95
C LEU A 170 -12.73 20.96 -9.51
N LYS A 171 -13.24 21.24 -8.30
CA LYS A 171 -14.42 20.55 -7.75
C LYS A 171 -15.67 20.79 -8.61
N LYS A 172 -15.90 22.02 -9.08
CA LYS A 172 -17.00 22.33 -10.01
C LYS A 172 -16.90 21.51 -11.30
N LYS A 173 -15.69 21.42 -11.88
CA LYS A 173 -15.46 20.64 -13.09
C LYS A 173 -15.69 19.15 -12.91
N ILE A 174 -15.29 18.59 -11.77
CA ILE A 174 -15.53 17.18 -11.41
C ILE A 174 -17.03 16.91 -11.28
N ASN A 175 -17.77 17.84 -10.69
CA ASN A 175 -19.22 17.71 -10.47
C ASN A 175 -20.07 18.05 -11.72
N GLY A 176 -19.45 18.47 -12.83
CA GLY A 176 -20.17 18.88 -14.04
C GLY A 176 -20.87 20.23 -13.92
N GLU A 177 -20.53 21.02 -12.89
CA GLU A 177 -21.02 22.38 -12.73
C GLU A 177 -20.20 23.34 -13.59
N VAL A 178 -20.81 23.96 -14.57
CA VAL A 178 -20.17 24.94 -15.50
C VAL A 178 -20.28 26.34 -14.91
#